data_5168309b0bca0c3a16c82b43ac88e4ea
#
_entry.id   5168309b0bca0c3a16c82b43ac88e4ea
#
_cell.length_a   1.000
_cell.length_b   1.000
_cell.length_c   1.000
_cell.angle_alpha   90.00
_cell.angle_beta   90.00
_cell.angle_gamma   90.00
#
_symmetry.space_group_name_H-M   'P 1'
#
loop_
_entity.id
_entity.type
_entity.pdbx_description
1 polymer ?
#
loop_
_entity_poly.entity_id
_entity_poly.type
_entity_poly.pdbx_seq_one_letter_code
_entity_poly.pdbx_strand_id
1 'polypeptide(L)'
;MKMKKLFLTLFFLSAASTHASHVREAISMTCTYQDLTAPNSRPKQSACRVFVWESMHVYDKQRGGYMAGNGEEYRLPGGKTVTFSYEAFMKSEGSGPEIGKWTHSPKQMNGNAFRTTERQIQGKRWTCHRSATEELCVQAAF
;
A
#
# COMPACT_ATOMS: atom_id res chain seq x y z
N MET A 1 44.64 29.53 -30.05
CA MET A 1 44.49 28.34 -29.21
C MET A 1 43.14 28.41 -28.54
N LYS A 2 42.23 27.53 -28.90
CA LYS A 2 40.92 27.43 -28.28
C LYS A 2 40.97 26.43 -27.11
N MET A 3 40.87 26.96 -25.91
CA MET A 3 40.74 26.09 -24.72
C MET A 3 39.33 25.51 -24.69
N LYS A 4 39.22 24.19 -24.88
CA LYS A 4 37.99 23.43 -24.61
C LYS A 4 37.76 23.35 -23.13
N LYS A 5 36.72 24.03 -22.62
CA LYS A 5 36.23 23.88 -21.26
C LYS A 5 35.55 22.52 -21.17
N LEU A 6 36.20 21.60 -20.44
CA LEU A 6 35.63 20.30 -20.10
C LEU A 6 34.60 20.53 -18.97
N PHE A 7 33.34 20.46 -19.30
CA PHE A 7 32.25 20.47 -18.30
C PHE A 7 32.20 19.07 -17.65
N LEU A 8 32.75 18.99 -16.46
CA LEU A 8 32.60 17.80 -15.61
C LEU A 8 31.22 17.82 -15.01
N THR A 9 30.28 17.09 -15.61
CA THR A 9 28.92 16.92 -15.08
C THR A 9 29.01 15.94 -13.91
N LEU A 10 28.94 16.48 -12.70
CA LEU A 10 28.87 15.69 -11.48
C LEU A 10 27.47 15.06 -11.40
N PHE A 11 27.35 13.80 -11.75
CA PHE A 11 26.16 13.00 -11.47
C PHE A 11 26.07 12.79 -9.96
N PHE A 12 25.20 13.53 -9.29
CA PHE A 12 24.77 13.15 -7.95
C PHE A 12 23.90 11.90 -8.07
N LEU A 13 24.48 10.75 -7.81
CA LEU A 13 23.71 9.56 -7.46
C LEU A 13 23.07 9.85 -6.09
N SER A 14 21.83 10.29 -6.10
CA SER A 14 20.99 10.20 -4.92
C SER A 14 20.79 8.72 -4.62
N ALA A 15 21.50 8.22 -3.63
CA ALA A 15 21.22 6.91 -3.06
C ALA A 15 19.82 6.98 -2.45
N ALA A 16 18.81 6.55 -3.20
CA ALA A 16 17.51 6.25 -2.66
C ALA A 16 17.74 5.17 -1.60
N SER A 17 17.47 5.49 -0.34
CA SER A 17 17.46 4.51 0.74
C SER A 17 16.39 3.49 0.39
N THR A 18 16.82 2.36 -0.14
CA THR A 18 15.94 1.21 -0.37
C THR A 18 15.56 0.65 0.98
N HIS A 19 14.41 1.06 1.50
CA HIS A 19 13.78 0.31 2.57
C HIS A 19 13.50 -1.09 2.00
N ALA A 20 14.13 -2.11 2.57
CA ALA A 20 13.94 -3.48 2.14
C ALA A 20 12.50 -3.88 2.46
N SER A 21 11.62 -3.81 1.46
CA SER A 21 10.26 -4.33 1.53
C SER A 21 10.21 -5.65 0.80
N HIS A 22 9.64 -6.66 1.46
CA HIS A 22 9.33 -7.92 0.83
C HIS A 22 7.99 -7.81 0.11
N VAL A 23 8.01 -7.95 -1.20
CA VAL A 23 6.81 -8.06 -2.01
C VAL A 23 6.63 -9.54 -2.37
N ARG A 24 5.51 -10.12 -1.95
CA ARG A 24 5.13 -11.47 -2.35
C ARG A 24 4.64 -11.47 -3.78
N GLU A 25 4.74 -12.65 -4.42
CA GLU A 25 4.27 -12.85 -5.78
C GLU A 25 2.82 -12.40 -5.97
N ALA A 26 2.56 -11.76 -7.11
CA ALA A 26 1.24 -11.25 -7.43
C ALA A 26 0.23 -12.37 -7.68
N ILE A 27 -0.93 -12.27 -7.05
CA ILE A 27 -2.06 -13.16 -7.25
C ILE A 27 -3.06 -12.47 -8.18
N SER A 28 -3.56 -13.18 -9.18
CA SER A 28 -4.64 -12.69 -10.03
C SER A 28 -5.99 -12.99 -9.39
N MET A 29 -6.85 -11.99 -9.32
CA MET A 29 -8.20 -12.07 -8.76
C MET A 29 -9.20 -11.36 -9.66
N THR A 30 -10.49 -11.53 -9.37
CA THR A 30 -11.56 -10.75 -9.98
C THR A 30 -11.98 -9.65 -9.01
N CYS A 31 -11.99 -8.41 -9.49
CA CYS A 31 -12.35 -7.23 -8.71
C CYS A 31 -13.47 -6.44 -9.38
N THR A 32 -14.25 -5.70 -8.57
CA THR A 32 -15.05 -4.58 -9.05
C THR A 32 -14.55 -3.31 -8.41
N TYR A 33 -14.49 -2.25 -9.17
CA TYR A 33 -14.08 -0.93 -8.70
C TYR A 33 -15.11 0.13 -9.08
N GLN A 34 -15.40 1.02 -8.15
CA GLN A 34 -16.28 2.17 -8.37
C GLN A 34 -15.64 3.43 -7.76
N ASP A 35 -15.54 4.48 -8.58
CA ASP A 35 -15.23 5.83 -8.12
C ASP A 35 -16.51 6.50 -7.63
N LEU A 36 -16.63 6.71 -6.32
CA LEU A 36 -17.80 7.30 -5.70
C LEU A 36 -17.85 8.84 -5.83
N THR A 37 -16.78 9.46 -6.29
CA THR A 37 -16.73 10.91 -6.53
C THR A 37 -17.24 11.29 -7.91
N ALA A 38 -17.23 10.36 -8.86
CA ALA A 38 -17.71 10.60 -10.21
C ALA A 38 -19.24 10.49 -10.26
N PRO A 39 -19.96 11.48 -10.82
CA PRO A 39 -21.41 11.39 -10.97
C PRO A 39 -21.79 10.23 -11.89
N ASN A 40 -22.83 9.49 -11.51
CA ASN A 40 -23.33 8.33 -12.27
C ASN A 40 -22.31 7.20 -12.47
N SER A 41 -21.27 7.12 -11.65
CA SER A 41 -20.34 6.02 -11.72
C SER A 41 -21.02 4.69 -11.37
N ARG A 42 -20.57 3.61 -12.01
CA ARG A 42 -21.04 2.25 -11.75
C ARG A 42 -19.86 1.35 -11.44
N PRO A 43 -20.02 0.30 -10.64
CA PRO A 43 -18.99 -0.69 -10.42
C PRO A 43 -18.56 -1.31 -11.75
N LYS A 44 -17.25 -1.36 -11.99
CA LYS A 44 -16.67 -1.99 -13.17
C LYS A 44 -15.89 -3.22 -12.74
N GLN A 45 -16.28 -4.37 -13.29
CA GLN A 45 -15.59 -5.65 -13.05
C GLN A 45 -14.38 -5.78 -13.96
N SER A 46 -13.28 -6.27 -13.40
CA SER A 46 -12.03 -6.56 -14.13
C SER A 46 -11.19 -7.60 -13.42
N ALA A 47 -10.21 -8.15 -14.12
CA ALA A 47 -9.11 -8.83 -13.46
C ALA A 47 -8.28 -7.78 -12.68
N CYS A 48 -7.78 -8.16 -11.50
CA CYS A 48 -6.85 -7.35 -10.73
C CYS A 48 -5.68 -8.22 -10.25
N ARG A 49 -4.53 -7.60 -10.02
CA ARG A 49 -3.36 -8.24 -9.46
C ARG A 49 -3.11 -7.71 -8.07
N VAL A 50 -2.93 -8.60 -7.12
CA VAL A 50 -2.74 -8.29 -5.71
C VAL A 50 -1.30 -8.55 -5.31
N PHE A 51 -0.66 -7.54 -4.74
CA PHE A 51 0.69 -7.60 -4.19
C PHE A 51 0.60 -7.39 -2.68
N VAL A 52 1.14 -8.30 -1.91
CA VAL A 52 1.27 -8.16 -0.47
C VAL A 52 2.69 -7.70 -0.16
N TRP A 53 2.83 -6.68 0.66
CA TRP A 53 4.12 -6.15 1.04
C TRP A 53 4.25 -6.00 2.56
N GLU A 54 5.48 -6.17 3.04
CA GLU A 54 5.85 -5.95 4.43
C GLU A 54 7.12 -5.09 4.44
N SER A 55 7.12 -4.00 5.20
CA SER A 55 8.35 -3.25 5.44
C SER A 55 9.13 -3.85 6.59
N MET A 56 10.44 -3.81 6.48
CA MET A 56 11.30 -4.17 7.60
C MET A 56 11.21 -3.12 8.72
N HIS A 57 11.54 -3.53 9.93
CA HIS A 57 11.61 -2.63 11.07
C HIS A 57 12.70 -1.56 10.85
N VAL A 58 12.30 -0.31 10.89
CA VAL A 58 13.19 0.85 10.71
C VAL A 58 13.15 1.69 11.96
N TYR A 59 14.33 2.04 12.49
CA TYR A 59 14.41 2.93 13.64
C TYR A 59 14.18 4.38 13.25
N ASP A 60 13.19 5.01 13.86
CA ASP A 60 12.87 6.43 13.70
C ASP A 60 13.43 7.23 14.88
N LYS A 61 14.51 7.98 14.63
CA LYS A 61 15.17 8.79 15.65
C LYS A 61 14.30 9.90 16.21
N GLN A 62 13.41 10.47 15.40
CA GLN A 62 12.54 11.58 15.84
C GLN A 62 11.46 11.08 16.79
N ARG A 63 10.93 9.89 16.55
CA ARG A 63 9.88 9.28 17.38
C ARG A 63 10.45 8.42 18.52
N GLY A 64 11.74 8.09 18.45
CA GLY A 64 12.43 7.29 19.46
C GLY A 64 11.98 5.83 19.51
N GLY A 65 11.79 5.21 18.35
CA GLY A 65 11.35 3.81 18.30
C GLY A 65 11.44 3.19 16.91
N TYR A 66 10.90 2.00 16.80
CA TYR A 66 10.88 1.24 15.55
C TYR A 66 9.54 1.39 14.84
N MET A 67 9.60 1.54 13.54
CA MET A 67 8.44 1.53 12.65
C MET A 67 8.44 0.27 11.81
N ALA A 68 7.28 -0.27 11.62
CA ALA A 68 7.01 -1.33 10.66
C ALA A 68 5.69 -1.01 9.94
N GLY A 69 5.46 -1.64 8.80
CA GLY A 69 4.21 -1.50 8.09
C GLY A 69 3.99 -2.69 7.18
N ASN A 70 2.76 -2.94 6.87
CA ASN A 70 2.42 -3.89 5.82
C ASN A 70 1.16 -3.45 5.08
N GLY A 71 0.89 -4.09 3.96
CA GLY A 71 -0.28 -3.76 3.19
C GLY A 71 -0.46 -4.65 1.99
N GLU A 72 -1.53 -4.36 1.28
CA GLU A 72 -1.92 -5.01 0.04
C GLU A 72 -2.15 -3.93 -1.01
N GLU A 73 -1.65 -4.15 -2.21
CA GLU A 73 -1.86 -3.27 -3.36
C GLU A 73 -2.60 -4.03 -4.45
N TYR A 74 -3.76 -3.54 -4.81
CA TYR A 74 -4.58 -4.06 -5.91
C TYR A 74 -4.35 -3.19 -7.14
N ARG A 75 -3.78 -3.79 -8.17
CA ARG A 75 -3.56 -3.13 -9.47
C ARG A 75 -4.67 -3.51 -10.44
N LEU A 76 -5.40 -2.49 -10.87
CA LEU A 76 -6.50 -2.60 -11.82
C LEU A 76 -6.06 -2.18 -13.22
N PRO A 77 -6.78 -2.59 -14.27
CA PRO A 77 -6.52 -2.09 -15.62
C PRO A 77 -6.58 -0.56 -15.69
N GLY A 78 -5.76 0.03 -16.56
CA GLY A 78 -5.68 1.48 -16.73
C GLY A 78 -4.78 2.21 -15.73
N GLY A 79 -3.98 1.47 -14.95
CA GLY A 79 -3.02 2.05 -14.01
C GLY A 79 -3.60 2.49 -12.68
N LYS A 80 -4.87 2.21 -12.41
CA LYS A 80 -5.49 2.47 -11.09
C LYS A 80 -4.98 1.48 -10.07
N THR A 81 -4.59 1.98 -8.90
CA THR A 81 -4.19 1.17 -7.75
C THR A 81 -5.05 1.49 -6.54
N VAL A 82 -5.35 0.46 -5.75
CA VAL A 82 -5.98 0.58 -4.44
C VAL A 82 -5.07 -0.08 -3.42
N THR A 83 -4.60 0.69 -2.46
CA THR A 83 -3.66 0.23 -1.44
C THR A 83 -4.31 0.22 -0.08
N PHE A 84 -4.23 -0.92 0.60
CA PHE A 84 -4.60 -1.08 2.00
C PHE A 84 -3.33 -1.18 2.82
N SER A 85 -3.17 -0.31 3.80
CA SER A 85 -1.95 -0.26 4.60
C SER A 85 -2.20 0.17 6.03
N TYR A 86 -1.34 -0.27 6.93
CA TYR A 86 -1.25 0.26 8.27
C TYR A 86 0.22 0.38 8.71
N GLU A 87 0.47 1.23 9.69
CA GLU A 87 1.76 1.36 10.34
C GLU A 87 1.69 0.82 11.76
N ALA A 88 2.79 0.21 12.19
CA ALA A 88 3.02 -0.16 13.56
C ALA A 88 4.19 0.62 14.12
N PHE A 89 4.11 1.00 15.38
CA PHE A 89 5.16 1.70 16.09
C PHE A 89 5.42 1.05 17.44
N MET A 90 6.69 0.92 17.78
CA MET A 90 7.13 0.45 19.09
C MET A 90 8.15 1.44 19.66
N LYS A 91 7.82 2.06 20.79
CA LYS A 91 8.77 2.93 21.48
C LYS A 91 9.95 2.12 21.98
N SER A 92 11.16 2.56 21.68
CA SER A 92 12.37 1.90 22.17
C SER A 92 12.61 2.24 23.63
N GLU A 93 12.78 1.24 24.49
CA GLU A 93 13.06 1.42 25.90
C GLU A 93 14.58 1.37 26.22
N GLY A 94 15.42 1.62 25.22
CA GLY A 94 16.80 2.06 25.43
C GLY A 94 17.93 1.05 25.30
N SER A 95 17.74 -0.25 25.37
CA SER A 95 18.86 -1.17 25.21
C SER A 95 18.46 -2.51 24.60
N GLY A 96 18.57 -2.56 23.30
CA GLY A 96 18.36 -3.78 22.56
C GLY A 96 17.25 -3.67 21.52
N PRO A 97 17.26 -4.57 20.54
CA PRO A 97 16.26 -4.57 19.49
C PRO A 97 14.92 -5.01 20.06
N GLU A 98 13.91 -4.22 19.81
CA GLU A 98 12.50 -4.62 19.87
C GLU A 98 11.98 -5.08 21.24
N ILE A 99 12.41 -4.42 22.32
CA ILE A 99 11.77 -4.59 23.62
C ILE A 99 10.72 -3.50 23.77
N GLY A 100 9.45 -3.86 23.72
CA GLY A 100 8.35 -2.94 23.88
C GLY A 100 7.05 -3.46 23.29
N LYS A 101 5.98 -2.69 23.49
CA LYS A 101 4.66 -2.99 22.95
C LYS A 101 4.44 -2.28 21.62
N TRP A 102 4.08 -3.05 20.60
CA TRP A 102 3.66 -2.50 19.33
C TRP A 102 2.28 -1.86 19.44
N THR A 103 2.17 -0.64 18.89
CA THR A 103 0.89 0.03 18.64
C THR A 103 0.66 0.08 17.15
N HIS A 104 -0.59 -0.18 16.74
CA HIS A 104 -0.96 -0.22 15.32
C HIS A 104 -1.88 0.94 14.99
N SER A 105 -1.63 1.62 13.86
CA SER A 105 -2.60 2.53 13.28
C SER A 105 -3.77 1.73 12.68
N PRO A 106 -4.97 2.32 12.57
CA PRO A 106 -6.04 1.70 11.79
C PRO A 106 -5.61 1.47 10.35
N LYS A 107 -6.03 0.32 9.78
CA LYS A 107 -5.83 0.05 8.34
C LYS A 107 -6.59 1.07 7.52
N GLN A 108 -5.98 1.60 6.47
CA GLN A 108 -6.54 2.61 5.59
C GLN A 108 -6.57 2.13 4.15
N MET A 109 -7.54 2.60 3.39
CA MET A 109 -7.71 2.37 1.96
C MET A 109 -7.32 3.65 1.21
N ASN A 110 -6.20 3.64 0.48
CA ASN A 110 -5.62 4.84 -0.15
C ASN A 110 -5.54 6.04 0.81
N GLY A 111 -5.13 5.80 2.06
CA GLY A 111 -5.03 6.84 3.10
C GLY A 111 -6.35 7.24 3.77
N ASN A 112 -7.47 6.59 3.47
CA ASN A 112 -8.78 6.90 4.02
C ASN A 112 -9.33 5.76 4.89
N ALA A 113 -10.15 6.12 5.87
CA ALA A 113 -10.95 5.15 6.62
C ALA A 113 -11.94 4.44 5.67
N PHE A 114 -12.22 3.18 5.94
CA PHE A 114 -13.13 2.39 5.13
C PHE A 114 -13.90 1.37 5.98
N ARG A 115 -14.98 0.84 5.40
CA ARG A 115 -15.74 -0.28 5.95
C ARG A 115 -15.63 -1.48 5.04
N THR A 116 -15.64 -2.66 5.64
CA THR A 116 -15.65 -3.94 4.93
C THR A 116 -16.99 -4.62 5.13
N THR A 117 -17.58 -5.09 4.04
CA THR A 117 -18.83 -5.85 4.03
C THR A 117 -18.69 -7.08 3.14
N GLU A 118 -19.39 -8.15 3.51
CA GLU A 118 -19.52 -9.35 2.69
C GLU A 118 -20.83 -9.28 1.89
N ARG A 119 -20.78 -9.59 0.61
CA ARG A 119 -21.93 -9.61 -0.28
C ARG A 119 -22.01 -10.90 -1.08
N GLN A 120 -23.23 -11.39 -1.30
CA GLN A 120 -23.53 -12.46 -2.25
C GLN A 120 -24.09 -11.82 -3.52
N ILE A 121 -23.40 -11.98 -4.64
CA ILE A 121 -23.83 -11.45 -5.94
C ILE A 121 -23.78 -12.59 -6.94
N GLN A 122 -24.92 -12.96 -7.49
CA GLN A 122 -25.04 -14.05 -8.48
C GLN A 122 -24.40 -15.39 -8.00
N GLY A 123 -24.63 -15.73 -6.73
CA GLY A 123 -24.11 -16.96 -6.13
C GLY A 123 -22.62 -16.92 -5.77
N LYS A 124 -21.96 -15.80 -5.99
CA LYS A 124 -20.55 -15.58 -5.64
C LYS A 124 -20.39 -14.70 -4.45
N ARG A 125 -19.45 -15.02 -3.59
CA ARG A 125 -19.12 -14.24 -2.39
C ARG A 125 -18.10 -13.16 -2.73
N TRP A 126 -18.40 -11.93 -2.33
CA TRP A 126 -17.53 -10.76 -2.51
C TRP A 126 -17.24 -10.10 -1.18
N THR A 127 -16.00 -9.71 -0.99
CA THR A 127 -15.58 -8.85 0.10
C THR A 127 -15.44 -7.43 -0.44
N CYS A 128 -16.25 -6.50 0.05
CA CYS A 128 -16.30 -5.13 -0.42
C CYS A 128 -15.72 -4.17 0.62
N HIS A 129 -14.79 -3.34 0.18
CA HIS A 129 -14.17 -2.28 0.98
C HIS A 129 -14.60 -0.93 0.43
N ARG A 130 -15.24 -0.12 1.28
CA ARG A 130 -15.79 1.17 0.88
C ARG A 130 -15.27 2.29 1.76
N SER A 131 -14.62 3.27 1.14
CA SER A 131 -14.28 4.56 1.73
C SER A 131 -15.30 5.63 1.32
N ALA A 132 -15.05 6.87 1.69
CA ALA A 132 -15.88 7.99 1.25
C ALA A 132 -15.78 8.25 -0.26
N THR A 133 -14.67 7.84 -0.91
CA THR A 133 -14.35 8.21 -2.30
C THR A 133 -14.39 7.04 -3.28
N GLU A 134 -14.31 5.79 -2.80
CA GLU A 134 -14.17 4.63 -3.69
C GLU A 134 -14.65 3.33 -3.03
N GLU A 135 -15.02 2.37 -3.86
CA GLU A 135 -15.32 1.01 -3.43
C GLU A 135 -14.55 -0.01 -4.26
N LEU A 136 -13.89 -0.92 -3.59
CA LEU A 136 -13.27 -2.10 -4.18
C LEU A 136 -13.92 -3.35 -3.62
N CYS A 137 -14.47 -4.20 -4.48
CA CYS A 137 -14.93 -5.52 -4.10
C CYS A 137 -14.02 -6.57 -4.73
N VAL A 138 -13.65 -7.56 -3.93
CA VAL A 138 -12.81 -8.68 -4.35
C VAL A 138 -13.61 -9.96 -4.24
N GLN A 139 -13.63 -10.74 -5.31
CA GLN A 139 -14.28 -12.04 -5.29
C GLN A 139 -13.42 -13.00 -4.48
N ALA A 140 -14.01 -13.60 -3.45
CA ALA A 140 -13.33 -14.66 -2.72
C ALA A 140 -13.01 -15.81 -3.67
N ALA A 141 -11.78 -16.26 -3.65
CA ALA A 141 -11.37 -17.50 -4.28
C ALA A 141 -11.92 -18.66 -3.42
N PHE A 142 -13.10 -18.95 -3.72
CA PHE A 142 -13.95 -19.88 -3.05
C PHE A 142 -13.58 -20.33 -1.75
#